data_a67c18e2cead31cd04b2aec2ebcc6414
#
_entry.id   a67c18e2cead31cd04b2aec2ebcc6414
#
_cell.length_a   1.000
_cell.length_b   1.000
_cell.length_c   1.000
_cell.angle_alpha   90.00
_cell.angle_beta   90.00
_cell.angle_gamma   90.00
#
_symmetry.space_group_name_H-M   'P 1'
#
loop_
_entity.id
_entity.type
_entity.pdbx_description
1 polymer ?
#
loop_
_entity_poly.entity_id
_entity_poly.type
_entity_poly.pdbx_seq_one_letter_code
_entity_poly.pdbx_strand_id
1 'polypeptide(L)'
;MFKKILVPTDGSPLATQAAMEGIELAKKIGAEVVCVYVAKENQNSEFEFSDGKPQSWPTAKEYEEAVNHAAEQFMQPLRESAEAGNVKFTSETFISNTTAGYIVYAAEKNGCDLIYMASRGYTGWENFFMGGVASKVLAASQIPVLVYKVKKEQVPKKAKTYISPRI
;
A
#
# COMPACT_ATOMS: atom_id res chain seq x y z
N MET A 1 16.33 -9.45 -16.51
CA MET A 1 15.60 -10.03 -15.39
C MET A 1 15.46 -8.94 -14.34
N PHE A 2 14.31 -8.77 -13.70
CA PHE A 2 14.08 -7.70 -12.72
C PHE A 2 15.03 -7.83 -11.53
N LYS A 3 15.53 -6.69 -11.04
CA LYS A 3 16.51 -6.61 -9.93
C LYS A 3 15.94 -5.96 -8.69
N LYS A 4 14.94 -5.08 -8.85
CA LYS A 4 14.32 -4.36 -7.74
C LYS A 4 12.83 -4.15 -7.99
N ILE A 5 12.00 -4.68 -7.10
CA ILE A 5 10.55 -4.69 -7.22
C ILE A 5 9.96 -3.71 -6.21
N LEU A 6 9.11 -2.78 -6.67
CA LEU A 6 8.27 -2.01 -5.78
C LEU A 6 6.98 -2.77 -5.48
N VAL A 7 6.61 -2.88 -4.21
CA VAL A 7 5.34 -3.47 -3.75
C VAL A 7 4.57 -2.45 -2.91
N PRO A 8 3.49 -1.84 -3.42
CA PRO A 8 2.65 -0.96 -2.63
C PRO A 8 1.68 -1.76 -1.76
N THR A 9 1.44 -1.27 -0.55
CA THR A 9 0.42 -1.81 0.36
C THR A 9 -0.43 -0.68 0.95
N ASP A 10 -1.70 -0.97 1.22
CA ASP A 10 -2.62 -0.13 2.00
C ASP A 10 -3.10 -0.87 3.26
N GLY A 11 -2.44 -1.97 3.61
CA GLY A 11 -2.81 -2.83 4.72
C GLY A 11 -4.04 -3.71 4.46
N SER A 12 -4.70 -3.58 3.30
CA SER A 12 -5.82 -4.46 2.95
C SER A 12 -5.34 -5.90 2.75
N PRO A 13 -6.19 -6.91 3.00
CA PRO A 13 -5.84 -8.31 2.79
C PRO A 13 -5.35 -8.60 1.37
N LEU A 14 -5.94 -7.95 0.36
CA LEU A 14 -5.55 -8.14 -1.04
C LEU A 14 -4.18 -7.52 -1.35
N ALA A 15 -3.92 -6.31 -0.85
CA ALA A 15 -2.62 -5.66 -1.02
C ALA A 15 -1.51 -6.41 -0.26
N THR A 16 -1.80 -6.87 0.96
CA THR A 16 -0.86 -7.68 1.75
C THR A 16 -0.54 -8.99 1.04
N GLN A 17 -1.56 -9.69 0.51
CA GLN A 17 -1.33 -10.93 -0.25
C GLN A 17 -0.50 -10.67 -1.53
N ALA A 18 -0.83 -9.62 -2.28
CA ALA A 18 -0.05 -9.27 -3.47
C ALA A 18 1.40 -8.92 -3.11
N ALA A 19 1.62 -8.21 -2.00
CA ALA A 19 2.96 -7.88 -1.54
C ALA A 19 3.76 -9.14 -1.13
N MET A 20 3.13 -10.10 -0.44
CA MET A 20 3.75 -11.39 -0.13
C MET A 20 4.15 -12.16 -1.39
N GLU A 21 3.27 -12.21 -2.40
CA GLU A 21 3.58 -12.85 -3.69
C GLU A 21 4.70 -12.11 -4.44
N GLY A 22 4.76 -10.78 -4.33
CA GLY A 22 5.86 -9.97 -4.86
C GLY A 22 7.21 -10.29 -4.19
N ILE A 23 7.20 -10.52 -2.87
CA ILE A 23 8.38 -10.95 -2.10
C ILE A 23 8.81 -12.36 -2.53
N GLU A 24 7.88 -13.29 -2.69
CA GLU A 24 8.17 -14.65 -3.19
C GLU A 24 8.73 -14.64 -4.62
N LEU A 25 8.24 -13.74 -5.48
CA LEU A 25 8.84 -13.52 -6.79
C LEU A 25 10.26 -13.01 -6.66
N ALA A 26 10.49 -11.98 -5.83
CA ALA A 26 11.81 -11.40 -5.60
C ALA A 26 12.81 -12.46 -5.12
N LYS A 27 12.40 -13.30 -4.16
CA LYS A 27 13.20 -14.44 -3.67
C LYS A 27 13.62 -15.38 -4.80
N LYS A 28 12.67 -15.76 -5.67
CA LYS A 28 12.94 -16.70 -6.77
C LYS A 28 13.90 -16.15 -7.83
N ILE A 29 13.89 -14.83 -8.05
CA ILE A 29 14.71 -14.21 -9.09
C ILE A 29 15.94 -13.46 -8.56
N GLY A 30 16.13 -13.43 -7.24
CA GLY A 30 17.25 -12.72 -6.59
C GLY A 30 17.11 -11.20 -6.65
N ALA A 31 15.89 -10.67 -6.59
CA ALA A 31 15.61 -9.24 -6.59
C ALA A 31 15.49 -8.66 -5.18
N GLU A 32 15.68 -7.34 -5.04
CA GLU A 32 15.38 -6.56 -3.84
C GLU A 32 13.91 -6.12 -3.85
N VAL A 33 13.35 -5.81 -2.69
CA VAL A 33 11.99 -5.28 -2.54
C VAL A 33 11.99 -3.92 -1.86
N VAL A 34 11.24 -2.99 -2.45
CA VAL A 34 10.87 -1.71 -1.85
C VAL A 34 9.37 -1.72 -1.59
N CYS A 35 8.97 -1.67 -0.32
CA CYS A 35 7.56 -1.59 0.06
C CYS A 35 7.16 -0.13 0.24
N VAL A 36 6.00 0.28 -0.26
CA VAL A 36 5.52 1.65 -0.10
C VAL A 36 4.08 1.67 0.43
N TYR A 37 3.85 2.54 1.42
CA TYR A 37 2.53 2.94 1.88
C TYR A 37 2.31 4.41 1.58
N VAL A 38 1.16 4.76 1.00
CA VAL A 38 0.76 6.13 0.74
C VAL A 38 -0.54 6.40 1.49
N ALA A 39 -0.45 7.10 2.61
CA ALA A 39 -1.61 7.58 3.36
C ALA A 39 -2.23 8.80 2.67
N LYS A 40 -3.54 9.00 2.84
CA LYS A 40 -4.18 10.22 2.38
C LYS A 40 -3.80 11.40 3.26
N GLU A 41 -3.81 12.59 2.70
CA GLU A 41 -3.69 13.81 3.50
C GLU A 41 -4.91 13.95 4.42
N ASN A 42 -4.68 14.48 5.63
CA ASN A 42 -5.77 14.83 6.52
C ASN A 42 -6.52 16.04 5.93
N GLN A 43 -7.72 15.82 5.39
CA GLN A 43 -8.51 16.87 4.74
C GLN A 43 -9.31 17.72 5.73
N ASN A 44 -9.28 17.40 7.02
CA ASN A 44 -10.15 18.03 8.00
C ASN A 44 -9.48 19.28 8.64
N SER A 45 -9.36 20.33 7.82
CA SER A 45 -9.08 21.70 8.32
C SER A 45 -10.36 22.50 8.58
N GLU A 46 -11.54 21.94 8.28
CA GLU A 46 -12.82 22.60 8.51
C GLU A 46 -13.47 22.09 9.80
N PHE A 47 -13.88 23.02 10.66
CA PHE A 47 -14.58 22.73 11.91
C PHE A 47 -15.96 22.11 11.61
N GLU A 48 -16.08 20.80 11.70
CA GLU A 48 -17.39 20.17 11.80
C GLU A 48 -17.81 20.12 13.27
N PHE A 49 -18.93 20.74 13.60
CA PHE A 49 -19.57 20.61 14.90
C PHE A 49 -20.45 19.36 14.89
N SER A 50 -20.08 18.33 15.65
CA SER A 50 -20.98 17.24 15.99
C SER A 50 -21.52 17.52 17.40
N ASP A 51 -22.84 17.60 17.53
CA ASP A 51 -23.56 17.80 18.80
C ASP A 51 -23.16 19.07 19.58
N GLY A 52 -22.76 20.15 18.89
CA GLY A 52 -22.44 21.42 19.54
C GLY A 52 -21.16 21.45 20.35
N LYS A 53 -20.32 20.41 20.27
CA LYS A 53 -18.98 20.38 20.89
C LYS A 53 -17.91 20.45 19.81
N PRO A 54 -16.86 21.25 20.02
CA PRO A 54 -15.72 21.22 19.10
C PRO A 54 -15.06 19.83 19.18
N GLN A 55 -15.04 19.12 18.05
CA GLN A 55 -14.28 17.88 17.95
C GLN A 55 -12.80 18.26 17.83
N SER A 56 -11.97 17.78 18.73
CA SER A 56 -10.53 18.00 18.63
C SER A 56 -9.98 17.12 17.51
N TRP A 57 -9.64 17.73 16.40
CA TRP A 57 -8.93 17.05 15.31
C TRP A 57 -7.46 16.84 15.69
N PRO A 58 -6.84 15.74 15.26
CA PRO A 58 -5.44 15.54 15.52
C PRO A 58 -4.61 16.64 14.86
N THR A 59 -3.59 17.08 15.55
CA THR A 59 -2.57 17.94 14.98
C THR A 59 -1.87 17.24 13.82
N ALA A 60 -1.21 18.00 12.95
CA ALA A 60 -0.42 17.43 11.86
C ALA A 60 0.59 16.38 12.35
N LYS A 61 1.19 16.63 13.52
CA LYS A 61 2.14 15.70 14.14
C LYS A 61 1.47 14.41 14.60
N GLU A 62 0.34 14.50 15.30
CA GLU A 62 -0.43 13.32 15.74
C GLU A 62 -0.91 12.49 14.56
N TYR A 63 -1.30 13.16 13.46
CA TYR A 63 -1.68 12.46 12.24
C TYR A 63 -0.49 11.73 11.61
N GLU A 64 0.66 12.38 11.49
CA GLU A 64 1.88 11.76 10.98
C GLU A 64 2.33 10.57 11.84
N GLU A 65 2.27 10.70 13.17
CA GLU A 65 2.57 9.60 14.10
C GLU A 65 1.61 8.42 13.90
N ALA A 66 0.31 8.68 13.72
CA ALA A 66 -0.69 7.65 13.44
C ALA A 66 -0.45 6.96 12.08
N VAL A 67 -0.09 7.72 11.06
CA VAL A 67 0.27 7.19 9.74
C VAL A 67 1.50 6.29 9.82
N ASN A 68 2.55 6.72 10.52
CA ASN A 68 3.77 5.95 10.68
C ASN A 68 3.52 4.67 11.48
N HIS A 69 2.68 4.72 12.52
CA HIS A 69 2.28 3.54 13.27
C HIS A 69 1.51 2.54 12.39
N ALA A 70 0.55 3.01 11.60
CA ALA A 70 -0.19 2.17 10.65
C ALA A 70 0.73 1.55 9.58
N ALA A 71 1.64 2.35 9.03
CA ALA A 71 2.65 1.88 8.07
C ALA A 71 3.48 0.73 8.64
N GLU A 72 3.98 0.86 9.87
CA GLU A 72 4.76 -0.20 10.51
C GLU A 72 3.94 -1.47 10.70
N GLN A 73 2.69 -1.36 11.14
CA GLN A 73 1.80 -2.51 11.27
C GLN A 73 1.56 -3.24 9.94
N PHE A 74 1.44 -2.50 8.83
CA PHE A 74 1.22 -3.10 7.51
C PHE A 74 2.49 -3.73 6.94
N MET A 75 3.64 -3.12 7.20
CA MET A 75 4.92 -3.52 6.61
C MET A 75 5.65 -4.57 7.43
N GLN A 76 5.41 -4.66 8.74
CA GLN A 76 6.10 -5.61 9.62
C GLN A 76 5.98 -7.07 9.14
N PRO A 77 4.78 -7.62 8.84
CA PRO A 77 4.68 -8.99 8.36
C PRO A 77 5.34 -9.20 6.99
N LEU A 78 5.40 -8.16 6.15
CA LEU A 78 6.09 -8.20 4.86
C LEU A 78 7.61 -8.24 5.04
N ARG A 79 8.13 -7.45 5.97
CA ARG A 79 9.54 -7.43 6.34
C ARG A 79 9.98 -8.79 6.88
N GLU A 80 9.23 -9.37 7.82
CA GLU A 80 9.50 -10.70 8.37
C GLU A 80 9.53 -11.78 7.29
N SER A 81 8.59 -11.73 6.34
CA SER A 81 8.56 -12.65 5.19
C SER A 81 9.79 -12.49 4.29
N ALA A 82 10.19 -11.24 4.02
CA ALA A 82 11.37 -10.95 3.21
C ALA A 82 12.67 -11.43 3.90
N GLU A 83 12.80 -11.19 5.21
CA GLU A 83 13.94 -11.65 6.01
C GLU A 83 14.03 -13.17 6.02
N ALA A 84 12.92 -13.87 6.26
CA ALA A 84 12.85 -15.34 6.20
C ALA A 84 13.22 -15.89 4.82
N GLY A 85 12.94 -15.12 3.76
CA GLY A 85 13.30 -15.42 2.38
C GLY A 85 14.71 -14.99 1.97
N ASN A 86 15.47 -14.33 2.85
CA ASN A 86 16.75 -13.67 2.55
C ASN A 86 16.63 -12.67 1.38
N VAL A 87 15.52 -11.93 1.33
CA VAL A 87 15.26 -10.86 0.37
C VAL A 87 15.59 -9.52 1.02
N LYS A 88 16.42 -8.71 0.38
CA LYS A 88 16.68 -7.35 0.85
C LYS A 88 15.41 -6.52 0.74
N PHE A 89 14.95 -5.97 1.88
CA PHE A 89 13.70 -5.24 2.02
C PHE A 89 13.94 -3.84 2.55
N THR A 90 13.35 -2.85 1.90
CA THR A 90 13.28 -1.47 2.37
C THR A 90 11.84 -0.98 2.33
N SER A 91 11.51 0.04 3.11
CA SER A 91 10.15 0.57 3.16
C SER A 91 10.13 2.09 3.22
N GLU A 92 9.13 2.70 2.58
CA GLU A 92 8.88 4.14 2.62
C GLU A 92 7.39 4.41 2.87
N THR A 93 7.12 5.52 3.55
CA THR A 93 5.76 6.02 3.82
C THR A 93 5.62 7.43 3.29
N PHE A 94 4.52 7.70 2.61
CA PHE A 94 4.18 9.03 2.10
C PHE A 94 2.79 9.42 2.56
N ILE A 95 2.54 10.73 2.63
CA ILE A 95 1.21 11.31 2.88
C ILE A 95 0.85 12.12 1.65
N SER A 96 -0.16 11.69 0.89
CA SER A 96 -0.59 12.38 -0.33
C SER A 96 -1.96 11.91 -0.82
N ASN A 97 -2.71 12.83 -1.42
CA ASN A 97 -3.96 12.50 -2.11
C ASN A 97 -3.76 11.90 -3.50
N THR A 98 -2.52 11.91 -4.02
CA THR A 98 -2.16 11.32 -5.32
C THR A 98 -1.46 9.98 -5.17
N THR A 99 -2.12 9.00 -4.55
CA THR A 99 -1.55 7.68 -4.23
C THR A 99 -0.83 7.04 -5.42
N ALA A 100 -1.44 7.01 -6.60
CA ALA A 100 -0.84 6.40 -7.79
C ALA A 100 0.44 7.14 -8.23
N GLY A 101 0.44 8.47 -8.16
CA GLY A 101 1.62 9.28 -8.49
C GLY A 101 2.81 8.99 -7.56
N TYR A 102 2.55 8.85 -6.26
CA TYR A 102 3.61 8.54 -5.29
C TYR A 102 4.11 7.10 -5.39
N ILE A 103 3.27 6.14 -5.82
CA ILE A 103 3.73 4.78 -6.13
C ILE A 103 4.73 4.80 -7.29
N VAL A 104 4.41 5.50 -8.39
CA VAL A 104 5.30 5.65 -9.54
C VAL A 104 6.57 6.41 -9.14
N TYR A 105 6.44 7.53 -8.45
CA TYR A 105 7.57 8.32 -7.94
C TYR A 105 8.52 7.49 -7.06
N ALA A 106 7.97 6.70 -6.12
CA ALA A 106 8.77 5.84 -5.26
C ALA A 106 9.51 4.76 -6.06
N ALA A 107 8.88 4.21 -7.10
CA ALA A 107 9.52 3.22 -7.96
C ALA A 107 10.70 3.83 -8.73
N GLU A 108 10.53 5.00 -9.32
CA GLU A 108 11.58 5.74 -10.05
C GLU A 108 12.70 6.17 -9.11
N LYS A 109 12.37 6.82 -7.99
CA LYS A 109 13.32 7.29 -6.96
C LYS A 109 14.23 6.16 -6.46
N ASN A 110 13.69 4.98 -6.27
CA ASN A 110 14.43 3.83 -5.74
C ASN A 110 15.11 2.99 -6.83
N GLY A 111 14.95 3.34 -8.11
CA GLY A 111 15.49 2.57 -9.23
C GLY A 111 14.86 1.18 -9.36
N CYS A 112 13.56 1.06 -9.03
CA CYS A 112 12.82 -0.16 -9.26
C CYS A 112 12.60 -0.39 -10.75
N ASP A 113 12.65 -1.64 -11.18
CA ASP A 113 12.45 -2.05 -12.58
C ASP A 113 11.18 -2.89 -12.79
N LEU A 114 10.42 -3.09 -11.71
CA LEU A 114 9.08 -3.67 -11.71
C LEU A 114 8.24 -3.06 -10.59
N ILE A 115 6.97 -2.77 -10.87
CA ILE A 115 5.94 -2.53 -9.85
C ILE A 115 5.05 -3.77 -9.79
N TYR A 116 4.93 -4.38 -8.60
CA TYR A 116 4.09 -5.55 -8.37
C TYR A 116 2.98 -5.19 -7.39
N MET A 117 1.74 -5.15 -7.83
CA MET A 117 0.65 -4.63 -7.01
C MET A 117 -0.65 -5.43 -7.16
N ALA A 118 -1.52 -5.33 -6.15
CA ALA A 118 -2.86 -5.89 -6.24
C ALA A 118 -3.70 -5.18 -7.32
N SER A 119 -4.59 -5.92 -7.96
CA SER A 119 -5.57 -5.35 -8.90
C SER A 119 -6.53 -4.39 -8.22
N ARG A 120 -6.70 -4.46 -6.90
CA ARG A 120 -7.60 -3.66 -6.07
C ARG A 120 -7.01 -3.45 -4.68
N GLY A 121 -7.40 -2.35 -4.03
CA GLY A 121 -7.19 -2.12 -2.62
C GLY A 121 -8.46 -2.41 -1.82
N TYR A 122 -8.59 -1.75 -0.69
CA TYR A 122 -9.61 -1.97 0.33
C TYR A 122 -11.08 -1.85 -0.14
N THR A 123 -11.36 -1.03 -1.15
CA THR A 123 -12.75 -0.69 -1.59
C THR A 123 -13.32 -1.59 -2.69
N GLY A 124 -12.63 -2.62 -3.12
CA GLY A 124 -12.85 -3.29 -4.40
C GLY A 124 -13.49 -4.70 -4.39
N TRP A 125 -14.34 -5.06 -3.43
CA TRP A 125 -14.79 -6.45 -3.23
C TRP A 125 -15.81 -6.99 -4.26
N GLU A 126 -16.61 -6.16 -4.90
CA GLU A 126 -17.82 -6.65 -5.58
C GLU A 126 -17.79 -6.66 -7.11
N ASN A 127 -16.85 -6.00 -7.78
CA ASN A 127 -16.86 -5.91 -9.24
C ASN A 127 -15.55 -6.38 -9.89
N PHE A 128 -15.68 -7.00 -11.08
CA PHE A 128 -14.58 -7.52 -11.92
C PHE A 128 -13.61 -6.45 -12.46
N PHE A 129 -13.78 -5.19 -12.10
CA PHE A 129 -12.99 -4.08 -12.61
C PHE A 129 -11.71 -3.85 -11.81
N MET A 130 -10.69 -3.37 -12.49
CA MET A 130 -9.43 -2.93 -11.90
C MET A 130 -9.67 -1.72 -10.99
N GLY A 131 -9.03 -1.70 -9.82
CA GLY A 131 -9.14 -0.57 -8.89
C GLY A 131 -8.56 0.74 -9.45
N GLY A 132 -9.08 1.86 -8.99
CA GLY A 132 -8.68 3.18 -9.49
C GLY A 132 -7.19 3.49 -9.33
N VAL A 133 -6.54 3.03 -8.26
CA VAL A 133 -5.10 3.21 -8.06
C VAL A 133 -4.32 2.38 -9.07
N ALA A 134 -4.64 1.08 -9.22
CA ALA A 134 -3.96 0.20 -10.16
C ALA A 134 -4.09 0.68 -11.62
N SER A 135 -5.27 1.13 -12.02
CA SER A 135 -5.49 1.71 -13.36
C SER A 135 -4.66 2.96 -13.60
N LYS A 136 -4.55 3.85 -12.61
CA LYS A 136 -3.75 5.07 -12.71
C LYS A 136 -2.25 4.78 -12.72
N VAL A 137 -1.78 3.82 -11.94
CA VAL A 137 -0.36 3.40 -11.96
C VAL A 137 -0.01 2.82 -13.32
N LEU A 138 -0.85 1.92 -13.88
CA LEU A 138 -0.65 1.38 -15.23
C LEU A 138 -0.59 2.45 -16.31
N ALA A 139 -1.41 3.48 -16.22
CA ALA A 139 -1.46 4.56 -17.19
C ALA A 139 -0.25 5.52 -17.08
N ALA A 140 0.28 5.72 -15.88
CA ALA A 140 1.31 6.73 -15.61
C ALA A 140 2.74 6.17 -15.60
N SER A 141 2.92 4.87 -15.32
CA SER A 141 4.23 4.28 -15.12
C SER A 141 4.97 4.01 -16.44
N GLN A 142 6.24 4.39 -16.49
CA GLN A 142 7.19 3.93 -17.52
C GLN A 142 7.85 2.59 -17.14
N ILE A 143 7.72 2.19 -15.86
CA ILE A 143 8.22 0.93 -15.34
C ILE A 143 7.16 -0.14 -15.58
N PRO A 144 7.52 -1.37 -16.01
CA PRO A 144 6.59 -2.49 -16.10
C PRO A 144 5.77 -2.69 -14.83
N VAL A 145 4.48 -2.94 -14.98
CA VAL A 145 3.55 -3.16 -13.86
C VAL A 145 2.95 -4.57 -13.97
N LEU A 146 3.18 -5.38 -12.94
CA LEU A 146 2.53 -6.67 -12.78
C LEU A 146 1.36 -6.52 -11.82
N VAL A 147 0.16 -6.82 -12.32
CA VAL A 147 -1.07 -6.73 -11.53
C VAL A 147 -1.47 -8.12 -11.06
N TYR A 148 -1.39 -8.33 -9.75
CA TYR A 148 -1.80 -9.58 -9.09
C TYR A 148 -3.32 -9.62 -8.91
N LYS A 149 -3.94 -10.67 -9.44
CA LYS A 149 -5.37 -10.92 -9.28
C LYS A 149 -5.57 -12.11 -8.34
N VAL A 150 -6.20 -11.84 -7.19
CA VAL A 150 -6.57 -12.90 -6.25
C VAL A 150 -7.77 -13.67 -6.79
N LYS A 151 -7.72 -15.01 -6.75
CA LYS A 151 -8.88 -15.85 -7.07
C LYS A 151 -9.94 -15.72 -5.98
N LYS A 152 -11.23 -15.71 -6.37
CA LYS A 152 -12.36 -15.58 -5.41
C LYS A 152 -12.29 -16.54 -4.23
N GLU A 153 -11.75 -17.72 -4.43
CA GLU A 153 -11.64 -18.80 -3.42
C GLU A 153 -10.58 -18.51 -2.35
N GLN A 154 -9.64 -17.60 -2.63
CA GLN A 154 -8.53 -17.24 -1.75
C GLN A 154 -8.79 -15.98 -0.91
N VAL A 155 -9.93 -15.36 -1.11
CA VAL A 155 -10.30 -14.15 -0.37
C VAL A 155 -10.80 -14.54 1.02
N PRO A 156 -10.19 -14.10 2.12
CA PRO A 156 -10.65 -14.38 3.47
C PRO A 156 -12.10 -13.94 3.65
N LYS A 157 -13.01 -14.85 4.03
CA LYS A 157 -14.45 -14.56 4.20
C LYS A 157 -14.78 -13.55 5.29
N LYS A 158 -13.82 -13.14 6.12
CA LYS A 158 -13.91 -12.05 7.11
C LYS A 158 -12.55 -11.34 7.16
N ALA A 159 -12.42 -10.24 6.45
CA ALA A 159 -11.46 -9.24 6.89
C ALA A 159 -11.92 -8.77 8.28
N LYS A 160 -11.09 -8.95 9.31
CA LYS A 160 -11.26 -8.19 10.56
C LYS A 160 -11.38 -6.74 10.13
N THR A 161 -12.43 -6.09 10.58
CA THR A 161 -12.74 -4.69 10.29
C THR A 161 -11.44 -3.88 10.38
N TYR A 162 -10.92 -3.47 9.24
CA TYR A 162 -9.85 -2.50 9.18
C TYR A 162 -10.47 -1.22 9.75
N ILE A 163 -10.09 -0.91 10.94
CA ILE A 163 -10.34 0.43 11.48
C ILE A 163 -9.33 1.29 10.72
N SER A 164 -9.77 1.89 9.60
CA SER A 164 -9.18 3.16 9.18
C SER A 164 -9.03 3.95 10.47
N PRO A 165 -7.87 4.51 10.80
CA PRO A 165 -7.82 5.41 11.93
C PRO A 165 -8.95 6.43 11.70
N ARG A 166 -10.10 6.15 12.32
CA ARG A 166 -11.13 7.15 12.49
C ARG A 166 -10.54 8.06 13.53
N ILE A 167 -9.87 9.01 13.03
CA ILE A 167 -9.48 10.17 13.78
C ILE A 167 -10.68 11.11 13.73
#